data_07870fd9c38bd9a0e23d15898162d8c1
#
_entry.id   07870fd9c38bd9a0e23d15898162d8c1
#
_cell.length_a   1.000
_cell.length_b   1.000
_cell.length_c   1.000
_cell.angle_alpha   90.00
_cell.angle_beta   90.00
_cell.angle_gamma   90.00
#
_symmetry.space_group_name_H-M   'P 1'
#
loop_
_entity.id
_entity.type
_entity.pdbx_description
1 polymer ?
#
loop_
_entity_poly.entity_id
_entity_poly.type
_entity_poly.pdbx_seq_one_letter_code
_entity_poly.pdbx_strand_id
1 'polypeptide(L)'
;FFTLVVLSVVLVFTKFGNFITLDFVGVTLRLFQSLSLLATSLNQIINSHVHIEKFYEVEENKIIQKKYNFSVVNSEFISFENVAFKYFNSDGYIFENLNFKIFKDSHITLTGPNGSGKSTILGLLSGIFYPESGKVSTFPDNYSYIGATPLIFTSSLYENVMYGNSSKISDFQILEMLRVLDVFKEDSNYDLNKVISNKSLSSGQMQKIAFM
;
A
#
# COMPACT_ATOMS: atom_id res chain seq x y z
N PHE A 1 -42.78 -3.41 5.79
CA PHE A 1 -43.65 -3.68 6.97
C PHE A 1 -44.88 -2.77 6.99
N PHE A 2 -44.70 -1.43 6.89
CA PHE A 2 -45.80 -0.47 6.90
C PHE A 2 -46.81 -0.68 5.76
N THR A 3 -46.37 -0.97 4.55
CA THR A 3 -47.22 -1.27 3.39
C THR A 3 -48.03 -2.54 3.56
N LEU A 4 -47.50 -3.57 4.21
CA LEU A 4 -48.24 -4.79 4.53
C LEU A 4 -49.32 -4.55 5.59
N VAL A 5 -49.01 -3.75 6.59
CA VAL A 5 -50.00 -3.36 7.62
C VAL A 5 -51.14 -2.54 6.99
N VAL A 6 -50.83 -1.57 6.15
CA VAL A 6 -51.83 -0.78 5.42
C VAL A 6 -52.68 -1.66 4.50
N LEU A 7 -52.05 -2.56 3.75
CA LEU A 7 -52.74 -3.51 2.87
C LEU A 7 -53.67 -4.44 3.66
N SER A 8 -53.23 -4.96 4.82
CA SER A 8 -54.04 -5.82 5.69
C SER A 8 -55.26 -5.06 6.28
N VAL A 9 -55.08 -3.81 6.66
CA VAL A 9 -56.19 -2.95 7.15
C VAL A 9 -57.19 -2.69 6.04
N VAL A 10 -56.75 -2.33 4.84
CA VAL A 10 -57.61 -2.13 3.66
C VAL A 10 -58.42 -3.39 3.31
N LEU A 11 -57.78 -4.55 3.38
CA LEU A 11 -58.42 -5.83 3.08
C LEU A 11 -59.45 -6.26 4.13
N VAL A 12 -59.25 -5.90 5.40
CA VAL A 12 -60.23 -6.14 6.49
C VAL A 12 -61.48 -5.27 6.31
N PHE A 13 -61.33 -4.05 5.82
CA PHE A 13 -62.47 -3.10 5.60
C PHE A 13 -63.18 -3.32 4.26
N THR A 14 -62.65 -4.07 3.32
CA THR A 14 -63.29 -4.40 2.06
C THR A 14 -63.96 -5.79 2.16
N LYS A 15 -65.15 -5.96 1.49
CA LYS A 15 -65.91 -7.26 1.46
C LYS A 15 -65.09 -8.46 0.95
N PHE A 16 -63.84 -8.31 0.61
CA PHE A 16 -62.89 -9.37 0.21
C PHE A 16 -62.32 -10.16 1.40
N GLY A 17 -62.58 -9.80 2.65
CA GLY A 17 -62.05 -10.45 3.84
C GLY A 17 -62.36 -11.96 3.97
N ASN A 18 -63.43 -12.44 3.31
CA ASN A 18 -63.79 -13.87 3.34
C ASN A 18 -62.90 -14.77 2.48
N PHE A 19 -62.02 -14.21 1.62
CA PHE A 19 -61.10 -14.98 0.78
C PHE A 19 -59.65 -15.03 1.35
N ILE A 20 -59.41 -14.27 2.44
CA ILE A 20 -58.09 -14.23 3.05
C ILE A 20 -58.01 -15.28 4.14
N THR A 21 -57.57 -16.45 3.76
CA THR A 21 -57.25 -17.53 4.69
C THR A 21 -55.87 -17.29 5.32
N LEU A 22 -55.65 -17.84 6.52
CA LEU A 22 -54.38 -17.80 7.21
C LEU A 22 -53.24 -18.36 6.31
N ASP A 23 -53.57 -19.34 5.47
CA ASP A 23 -52.67 -19.95 4.48
C ASP A 23 -52.22 -18.96 3.41
N PHE A 24 -53.15 -18.09 2.91
CA PHE A 24 -52.82 -17.09 1.92
C PHE A 24 -51.82 -16.05 2.49
N VAL A 25 -52.01 -15.62 3.74
CA VAL A 25 -51.07 -14.74 4.43
C VAL A 25 -49.69 -15.39 4.60
N GLY A 26 -49.70 -16.66 5.01
CA GLY A 26 -48.47 -17.46 5.15
C GLY A 26 -47.67 -17.61 3.85
N VAL A 27 -48.36 -17.90 2.74
CA VAL A 27 -47.72 -18.02 1.42
C VAL A 27 -47.18 -16.69 0.93
N THR A 28 -47.94 -15.60 1.16
CA THR A 28 -47.51 -14.25 0.77
C THR A 28 -46.24 -13.82 1.53
N LEU A 29 -46.19 -14.05 2.83
CA LEU A 29 -45.00 -13.76 3.65
C LEU A 29 -43.78 -14.56 3.18
N ARG A 30 -43.94 -15.85 2.84
CA ARG A 30 -42.85 -16.67 2.30
C ARG A 30 -42.36 -16.16 0.93
N LEU A 31 -43.26 -15.72 0.07
CA LEU A 31 -42.88 -15.10 -1.21
C LEU A 31 -42.06 -13.83 -0.99
N PHE A 32 -42.47 -12.95 -0.09
CA PHE A 32 -41.68 -11.74 0.24
C PHE A 32 -40.33 -12.06 0.81
N GLN A 33 -40.23 -13.06 1.69
CA GLN A 33 -38.92 -13.53 2.21
C GLN A 33 -38.01 -14.05 1.11
N SER A 34 -38.58 -14.87 0.19
CA SER A 34 -37.81 -15.42 -0.95
C SER A 34 -37.33 -14.30 -1.89
N LEU A 35 -38.17 -13.31 -2.18
CA LEU A 35 -37.79 -12.15 -2.99
C LEU A 35 -36.71 -11.31 -2.31
N SER A 36 -36.79 -11.12 -0.99
CA SER A 36 -35.76 -10.40 -0.22
C SER A 36 -34.42 -11.14 -0.26
N LEU A 37 -34.41 -12.47 -0.13
CA LEU A 37 -33.20 -13.29 -0.26
C LEU A 37 -32.60 -13.22 -1.67
N LEU A 38 -33.43 -13.25 -2.70
CA LEU A 38 -32.97 -13.07 -4.09
C LEU A 38 -32.34 -11.69 -4.29
N ALA A 39 -32.96 -10.63 -3.81
CA ALA A 39 -32.42 -9.27 -3.91
C ALA A 39 -31.08 -9.15 -3.19
N THR A 40 -30.97 -9.75 -2.00
CA THR A 40 -29.70 -9.76 -1.25
C THR A 40 -28.60 -10.52 -1.99
N SER A 41 -28.93 -11.68 -2.55
CA SER A 41 -27.99 -12.49 -3.33
C SER A 41 -27.50 -11.77 -4.59
N LEU A 42 -28.41 -11.09 -5.30
CA LEU A 42 -28.05 -10.27 -6.46
C LEU A 42 -27.12 -9.12 -6.08
N ASN A 43 -27.40 -8.44 -4.97
CA ASN A 43 -26.50 -7.39 -4.47
C ASN A 43 -25.11 -7.94 -4.09
N GLN A 44 -25.03 -9.13 -3.52
CA GLN A 44 -23.76 -9.79 -3.23
C GLN A 44 -22.99 -10.11 -4.51
N ILE A 45 -23.65 -10.58 -5.56
CA ILE A 45 -23.01 -10.84 -6.86
C ILE A 45 -22.47 -9.53 -7.47
N ILE A 46 -23.26 -8.47 -7.47
CA ILE A 46 -22.85 -7.16 -7.99
C ILE A 46 -21.63 -6.63 -7.22
N ASN A 47 -21.66 -6.69 -5.89
CA ASN A 47 -20.53 -6.25 -5.05
C ASN A 47 -19.28 -7.12 -5.28
N SER A 48 -19.45 -8.43 -5.49
CA SER A 48 -18.34 -9.33 -5.80
C SER A 48 -17.67 -9.00 -7.13
N HIS A 49 -18.43 -8.54 -8.13
CA HIS A 49 -17.89 -8.13 -9.41
C HIS A 49 -16.86 -6.99 -9.26
N VAL A 50 -17.13 -6.01 -8.40
CA VAL A 50 -16.21 -4.89 -8.14
C VAL A 50 -14.88 -5.38 -7.53
N HIS A 51 -14.93 -6.39 -6.66
CA HIS A 51 -13.72 -6.98 -6.09
C HIS A 51 -12.92 -7.80 -7.10
N ILE A 52 -13.61 -8.51 -7.98
CA ILE A 52 -13.00 -9.30 -9.06
C ILE A 52 -12.32 -8.36 -10.06
N GLU A 53 -12.96 -7.26 -10.45
CA GLU A 53 -12.40 -6.28 -11.37
C GLU A 53 -11.11 -5.66 -10.81
N LYS A 54 -11.10 -5.28 -9.53
CA LYS A 54 -9.88 -4.82 -8.85
C LYS A 54 -8.78 -5.89 -8.77
N PHE A 55 -9.17 -7.16 -8.64
CA PHE A 55 -8.20 -8.25 -8.63
C PHE A 55 -7.54 -8.41 -10.01
N TYR A 56 -8.31 -8.32 -11.08
CA TYR A 56 -7.77 -8.36 -12.45
C TYR A 56 -6.87 -7.16 -12.75
N GLU A 57 -7.22 -5.96 -12.29
CA GLU A 57 -6.33 -4.80 -12.39
C GLU A 57 -4.98 -5.04 -11.73
N VAL A 58 -4.96 -5.64 -10.54
CA VAL A 58 -3.71 -5.96 -9.83
C VAL A 58 -2.93 -7.05 -10.55
N GLU A 59 -3.61 -8.04 -11.13
CA GLU A 59 -2.96 -9.13 -11.87
C GLU A 59 -2.39 -8.62 -13.20
N GLU A 60 -3.10 -7.78 -13.92
CA GLU A 60 -2.65 -7.14 -15.15
C GLU A 60 -1.43 -6.25 -14.88
N ASN A 61 -1.42 -5.49 -13.80
CA ASN A 61 -0.27 -4.71 -13.37
C ASN A 61 0.94 -5.60 -13.01
N LYS A 62 0.74 -6.81 -12.45
CA LYS A 62 1.83 -7.78 -12.24
C LYS A 62 2.43 -8.28 -13.55
N ILE A 63 1.60 -8.49 -14.56
CA ILE A 63 2.06 -8.92 -15.89
C ILE A 63 2.86 -7.81 -16.56
N ILE A 64 2.44 -6.56 -16.41
CA ILE A 64 3.17 -5.40 -16.88
C ILE A 64 4.53 -5.30 -16.19
N GLN A 65 4.61 -5.49 -14.88
CA GLN A 65 5.87 -5.48 -14.12
C GLN A 65 6.87 -6.53 -14.61
N LYS A 66 6.42 -7.69 -15.08
CA LYS A 66 7.30 -8.71 -15.69
C LYS A 66 7.89 -8.32 -17.05
N LYS A 67 7.28 -7.35 -17.72
CA LYS A 67 7.69 -6.91 -19.07
C LYS A 67 8.80 -5.86 -19.05
N TYR A 68 9.02 -5.21 -17.93
CA TYR A 68 10.07 -4.20 -17.80
C TYR A 68 11.38 -4.83 -17.33
N ASN A 69 12.38 -4.74 -18.17
CA ASN A 69 13.72 -5.24 -17.94
C ASN A 69 14.41 -4.44 -16.82
N PHE A 70 14.06 -4.72 -15.58
CA PHE A 70 14.91 -4.39 -14.45
C PHE A 70 16.07 -5.38 -14.48
N SER A 71 17.20 -5.00 -15.07
CA SER A 71 18.37 -5.86 -15.12
C SER A 71 19.29 -5.50 -13.97
N VAL A 72 19.41 -6.42 -13.03
CA VAL A 72 20.51 -6.43 -12.08
C VAL A 72 21.75 -6.77 -12.90
N VAL A 73 22.61 -5.81 -13.13
CA VAL A 73 23.85 -5.99 -13.88
C VAL A 73 25.00 -5.82 -12.91
N ASN A 74 25.94 -6.77 -12.95
CA ASN A 74 27.22 -6.65 -12.24
C ASN A 74 28.09 -5.59 -12.96
N SER A 75 27.66 -4.33 -12.91
CA SER A 75 28.28 -3.19 -13.58
C SER A 75 28.87 -2.24 -12.55
N GLU A 76 29.91 -1.51 -12.96
CA GLU A 76 30.52 -0.46 -12.14
C GLU A 76 29.66 0.81 -12.02
N PHE A 77 28.47 0.82 -12.61
CA PHE A 77 27.58 1.98 -12.61
C PHE A 77 26.11 1.58 -12.67
N ILE A 78 25.27 2.42 -12.09
CA ILE A 78 23.82 2.45 -12.31
C ILE A 78 23.56 3.25 -13.57
N SER A 79 22.66 2.80 -14.46
CA SER A 79 22.28 3.55 -15.65
C SER A 79 20.78 3.66 -15.85
N PHE A 80 20.38 4.81 -16.36
CA PHE A 80 19.07 5.08 -16.94
C PHE A 80 19.25 5.30 -18.43
N GLU A 81 18.53 4.53 -19.24
CA GLU A 81 18.64 4.55 -20.70
C GLU A 81 17.24 4.75 -21.31
N ASN A 82 17.01 5.94 -21.86
CA ASN A 82 15.75 6.34 -22.47
C ASN A 82 14.51 6.09 -21.60
N VAL A 83 14.64 6.32 -20.28
CA VAL A 83 13.59 6.02 -19.31
C VAL A 83 12.47 7.02 -19.42
N ALA A 84 11.24 6.51 -19.64
CA ALA A 84 10.02 7.26 -19.49
C ALA A 84 9.23 6.69 -18.29
N PHE A 85 8.61 7.58 -17.51
CA PHE A 85 7.81 7.20 -16.36
C PHE A 85 6.62 8.13 -16.16
N LYS A 86 5.46 7.54 -15.87
CA LYS A 86 4.26 8.22 -15.37
C LYS A 86 3.65 7.42 -14.22
N TYR A 87 2.93 8.08 -13.32
CA TYR A 87 2.16 7.39 -12.30
C TYR A 87 0.91 6.76 -12.90
N PHE A 88 0.45 5.68 -12.27
CA PHE A 88 -0.83 5.06 -12.61
C PHE A 88 -1.95 6.11 -12.57
N ASN A 89 -2.82 6.12 -13.57
CA ASN A 89 -3.88 7.12 -13.77
C ASN A 89 -3.41 8.59 -13.94
N SER A 90 -2.15 8.82 -14.29
CA SER A 90 -1.67 10.16 -14.68
C SER A 90 -1.66 10.29 -16.20
N ASP A 91 -2.19 11.41 -16.72
CA ASP A 91 -2.17 11.70 -18.15
C ASP A 91 -0.79 12.19 -18.63
N GLY A 92 0.05 12.67 -17.71
CA GLY A 92 1.36 13.25 -18.02
C GLY A 92 2.52 12.39 -17.56
N TYR A 93 3.59 12.37 -18.35
CA TYR A 93 4.86 11.79 -17.97
C TYR A 93 5.57 12.68 -16.94
N ILE A 94 6.19 12.06 -15.95
CA ILE A 94 7.14 12.73 -15.03
C ILE A 94 8.50 12.85 -15.71
N PHE A 95 8.88 11.81 -16.45
CA PHE A 95 10.10 11.77 -17.25
C PHE A 95 9.79 11.23 -18.64
N GLU A 96 10.39 11.86 -19.63
CA GLU A 96 10.46 11.39 -21.01
C GLU A 96 11.93 11.36 -21.41
N ASN A 97 12.42 10.19 -21.83
CA ASN A 97 13.79 10.04 -22.31
C ASN A 97 14.89 10.43 -21.29
N LEU A 98 14.71 10.02 -20.03
CA LEU A 98 15.69 10.27 -18.97
C LEU A 98 16.93 9.38 -19.15
N ASN A 99 18.10 10.01 -19.26
CA ASN A 99 19.37 9.35 -19.46
C ASN A 99 20.43 9.89 -18.49
N PHE A 100 21.00 9.03 -17.66
CA PHE A 100 22.17 9.36 -16.84
C PHE A 100 22.86 8.09 -16.32
N LYS A 101 24.06 8.24 -15.76
CA LYS A 101 24.82 7.19 -15.11
C LYS A 101 25.33 7.66 -13.75
N ILE A 102 25.34 6.73 -12.78
CA ILE A 102 25.91 6.92 -11.46
C ILE A 102 26.99 5.88 -11.27
N PHE A 103 28.23 6.31 -11.09
CA PHE A 103 29.33 5.40 -10.87
C PHE A 103 29.36 4.89 -9.43
N LYS A 104 29.88 3.69 -9.26
CA LYS A 104 30.12 3.11 -7.94
C LYS A 104 30.95 4.05 -7.08
N ASP A 105 30.71 4.04 -5.78
CA ASP A 105 31.41 4.86 -4.78
C ASP A 105 31.26 6.38 -4.96
N SER A 106 30.27 6.85 -5.75
CA SER A 106 29.95 8.27 -5.89
C SER A 106 28.89 8.69 -4.87
N HIS A 107 29.04 9.92 -4.36
CA HIS A 107 28.00 10.60 -3.58
C HIS A 107 27.24 11.55 -4.50
N ILE A 108 25.94 11.32 -4.65
CA ILE A 108 25.09 12.09 -5.57
C ILE A 108 24.01 12.84 -4.76
N THR A 109 23.84 14.12 -5.06
CA THR A 109 22.76 14.92 -4.51
C THR A 109 21.76 15.28 -5.61
N LEU A 110 20.48 14.94 -5.41
CA LEU A 110 19.38 15.34 -6.28
C LEU A 110 18.76 16.64 -5.76
N THR A 111 18.88 17.72 -6.52
CA THR A 111 18.31 19.03 -6.19
C THR A 111 17.23 19.42 -7.18
N GLY A 112 16.32 20.30 -6.77
CA GLY A 112 15.24 20.79 -7.62
C GLY A 112 13.98 21.14 -6.82
N PRO A 113 13.01 21.82 -7.45
CA PRO A 113 11.75 22.22 -6.80
C PRO A 113 10.90 21.02 -6.38
N ASN A 114 9.89 21.27 -5.54
CA ASN A 114 8.91 20.25 -5.21
C ASN A 114 8.14 19.81 -6.47
N GLY A 115 7.88 18.50 -6.59
CA GLY A 115 7.23 17.94 -7.77
C GLY A 115 8.14 17.65 -8.97
N SER A 116 9.44 17.96 -8.93
CA SER A 116 10.37 17.71 -10.05
C SER A 116 10.76 16.24 -10.26
N GLY A 117 10.15 15.31 -9.54
CA GLY A 117 10.39 13.88 -9.72
C GLY A 117 11.57 13.29 -8.93
N LYS A 118 12.17 14.02 -7.98
CA LYS A 118 13.29 13.51 -7.17
C LYS A 118 12.99 12.17 -6.49
N SER A 119 11.86 12.08 -5.78
CA SER A 119 11.43 10.84 -5.12
C SER A 119 11.08 9.74 -6.12
N THR A 120 10.63 10.11 -7.32
CA THR A 120 10.35 9.17 -8.40
C THR A 120 11.63 8.54 -8.93
N ILE A 121 12.70 9.31 -9.09
CA ILE A 121 14.03 8.77 -9.48
C ILE A 121 14.52 7.78 -8.41
N LEU A 122 14.43 8.14 -7.12
CA LEU A 122 14.79 7.23 -6.03
C LEU A 122 13.93 5.96 -6.02
N GLY A 123 12.62 6.09 -6.29
CA GLY A 123 11.73 4.94 -6.42
C GLY A 123 12.05 4.03 -7.61
N LEU A 124 12.49 4.60 -8.74
CA LEU A 124 12.97 3.84 -9.89
C LEU A 124 14.32 3.15 -9.61
N LEU A 125 15.23 3.85 -8.92
CA LEU A 125 16.52 3.29 -8.49
C LEU A 125 16.36 2.10 -7.54
N SER A 126 15.42 2.21 -6.61
CA SER A 126 15.15 1.16 -5.61
C SER A 126 14.20 0.06 -6.11
N GLY A 127 13.77 0.10 -7.38
CA GLY A 127 12.84 -0.89 -7.91
C GLY A 127 11.43 -0.86 -7.30
N ILE A 128 11.08 0.20 -6.55
CA ILE A 128 9.71 0.43 -6.06
C ILE A 128 8.81 0.82 -7.25
N PHE A 129 9.35 1.60 -8.18
CA PHE A 129 8.69 1.95 -9.41
C PHE A 129 9.40 1.30 -10.61
N TYR A 130 8.62 1.05 -11.65
CA TYR A 130 9.14 0.49 -12.90
C TYR A 130 8.91 1.51 -14.03
N PRO A 131 9.88 1.68 -14.94
CA PRO A 131 9.72 2.59 -16.06
C PRO A 131 8.65 2.07 -17.04
N GLU A 132 7.92 2.96 -17.70
CA GLU A 132 6.98 2.62 -18.75
C GLU A 132 7.70 2.20 -20.03
N SER A 133 8.83 2.84 -20.30
CA SER A 133 9.77 2.47 -21.37
C SER A 133 11.19 2.78 -20.96
N GLY A 134 12.15 2.26 -21.74
CA GLY A 134 13.57 2.38 -21.44
C GLY A 134 14.07 1.30 -20.48
N LYS A 135 15.26 1.51 -19.95
CA LYS A 135 15.94 0.53 -19.09
C LYS A 135 16.56 1.20 -17.88
N VAL A 136 16.31 0.64 -16.71
CA VAL A 136 17.02 0.98 -15.45
C VAL A 136 17.89 -0.20 -15.06
N SER A 137 19.20 0.03 -14.93
CA SER A 137 20.14 -0.96 -14.46
C SER A 137 20.67 -0.51 -13.10
N THR A 138 20.57 -1.37 -12.08
CA THR A 138 21.01 -1.09 -10.71
C THR A 138 22.03 -2.13 -10.23
N PHE A 139 22.68 -1.85 -9.11
CA PHE A 139 23.55 -2.82 -8.46
C PHE A 139 22.75 -3.99 -7.90
N PRO A 140 23.30 -5.22 -7.85
CA PRO A 140 22.66 -6.34 -7.19
C PRO A 140 22.61 -6.14 -5.67
N ASP A 141 21.45 -6.35 -5.10
CA ASP A 141 21.09 -6.73 -3.72
C ASP A 141 21.68 -6.00 -2.48
N ASN A 142 22.51 -4.97 -2.64
CA ASN A 142 23.18 -4.31 -1.51
C ASN A 142 22.84 -2.82 -1.40
N TYR A 143 21.55 -2.46 -1.51
CA TYR A 143 21.14 -1.07 -1.27
C TYR A 143 20.02 -0.99 -0.24
N SER A 144 19.98 0.10 0.49
CA SER A 144 18.88 0.46 1.37
C SER A 144 18.15 1.69 0.85
N TYR A 145 16.83 1.70 0.97
CA TYR A 145 15.99 2.85 0.64
C TYR A 145 15.36 3.41 1.90
N ILE A 146 15.65 4.67 2.19
CA ILE A 146 15.06 5.38 3.32
C ILE A 146 14.20 6.52 2.76
N GLY A 147 12.88 6.36 2.86
CA GLY A 147 11.92 7.38 2.44
C GLY A 147 11.83 8.56 3.41
N ALA A 148 11.08 9.58 3.01
CA ALA A 148 10.80 10.75 3.86
C ALA A 148 10.02 10.36 5.14
N THR A 149 9.17 9.36 5.04
CA THR A 149 8.40 8.79 6.16
C THR A 149 8.63 7.28 6.23
N PRO A 150 9.70 6.83 6.92
CA PRO A 150 9.97 5.41 7.08
C PRO A 150 8.85 4.72 7.87
N LEU A 151 8.66 3.44 7.61
CA LEU A 151 7.73 2.61 8.35
C LEU A 151 8.37 2.21 9.69
N ILE A 152 7.71 2.55 10.79
CA ILE A 152 8.06 2.09 12.14
C ILE A 152 6.90 1.25 12.66
N PHE A 153 7.18 0.02 13.04
CA PHE A 153 6.19 -0.89 13.60
C PHE A 153 5.89 -0.52 15.05
N THR A 154 4.65 -0.73 15.50
CA THR A 154 4.31 -0.65 16.92
C THR A 154 4.89 -1.85 17.64
N SER A 155 6.15 -1.76 18.00
CA SER A 155 6.98 -2.83 18.57
C SER A 155 8.15 -2.23 19.35
N SER A 156 9.02 -3.06 19.93
CA SER A 156 10.20 -2.59 20.63
C SER A 156 11.17 -1.84 19.67
N LEU A 157 11.99 -0.98 20.26
CA LEU A 157 13.07 -0.31 19.50
C LEU A 157 14.01 -1.35 18.87
N TYR A 158 14.35 -2.40 19.63
CA TYR A 158 15.17 -3.51 19.16
C TYR A 158 14.59 -4.18 17.91
N GLU A 159 13.31 -4.56 17.93
CA GLU A 159 12.65 -5.21 16.80
C GLU A 159 12.57 -4.33 15.56
N ASN A 160 12.38 -3.01 15.74
CA ASN A 160 12.38 -2.06 14.62
C ASN A 160 13.77 -1.94 13.97
N VAL A 161 14.84 -1.88 14.77
CA VAL A 161 16.23 -1.81 14.26
C VAL A 161 16.64 -3.12 13.60
N MET A 162 16.22 -4.24 14.14
CA MET A 162 16.56 -5.58 13.63
C MET A 162 15.66 -6.04 12.48
N TYR A 163 14.62 -5.27 12.14
CA TYR A 163 13.68 -5.67 11.11
C TYR A 163 14.35 -5.81 9.73
N GLY A 164 14.22 -7.01 9.14
CA GLY A 164 14.84 -7.32 7.85
C GLY A 164 16.35 -7.57 7.90
N ASN A 165 16.98 -7.44 9.07
CA ASN A 165 18.38 -7.70 9.24
C ASN A 165 18.62 -9.17 9.64
N SER A 166 19.33 -9.92 8.81
CA SER A 166 19.72 -11.31 9.10
C SER A 166 21.01 -11.42 9.90
N SER A 167 21.75 -10.32 10.06
CA SER A 167 23.02 -10.29 10.80
C SER A 167 22.76 -10.24 12.30
N LYS A 168 23.55 -10.96 13.08
CA LYS A 168 23.54 -10.86 14.54
C LYS A 168 24.30 -9.61 14.96
N ILE A 169 23.58 -8.53 15.24
CA ILE A 169 24.12 -7.31 15.80
C ILE A 169 23.93 -7.38 17.33
N SER A 170 24.98 -7.08 18.08
CA SER A 170 24.89 -7.06 19.56
C SER A 170 24.14 -5.81 20.06
N ASP A 171 23.49 -5.93 21.21
CA ASP A 171 22.80 -4.78 21.85
C ASP A 171 23.76 -3.59 22.06
N PHE A 172 25.03 -3.88 22.36
CA PHE A 172 26.04 -2.86 22.52
C PHE A 172 26.25 -2.04 21.22
N GLN A 173 26.33 -2.71 20.08
CA GLN A 173 26.47 -2.04 18.78
C GLN A 173 25.25 -1.21 18.43
N ILE A 174 24.05 -1.72 18.71
CA ILE A 174 22.80 -0.97 18.50
C ILE A 174 22.81 0.30 19.38
N LEU A 175 23.16 0.18 20.65
CA LEU A 175 23.22 1.32 21.57
C LEU A 175 24.27 2.35 21.16
N GLU A 176 25.40 1.92 20.63
CA GLU A 176 26.44 2.81 20.11
C GLU A 176 25.92 3.57 18.88
N MET A 177 25.26 2.90 17.93
CA MET A 177 24.67 3.55 16.76
C MET A 177 23.60 4.57 17.14
N LEU A 178 22.72 4.24 18.10
CA LEU A 178 21.71 5.16 18.63
C LEU A 178 22.33 6.44 19.20
N ARG A 179 23.48 6.31 19.90
CA ARG A 179 24.22 7.45 20.45
C ARG A 179 24.89 8.27 19.35
N VAL A 180 25.58 7.64 18.42
CA VAL A 180 26.24 8.32 17.30
C VAL A 180 25.23 9.11 16.46
N LEU A 181 24.07 8.55 16.21
CA LEU A 181 23.00 9.19 15.45
C LEU A 181 22.20 10.20 16.29
N ASP A 182 22.42 10.27 17.60
CA ASP A 182 21.69 11.15 18.52
C ASP A 182 20.17 11.06 18.31
N VAL A 183 19.64 9.82 18.37
CA VAL A 183 18.22 9.55 18.06
C VAL A 183 17.29 10.18 19.08
N PHE A 184 17.65 10.09 20.38
CA PHE A 184 16.88 10.66 21.50
C PHE A 184 17.76 11.59 22.29
N LYS A 185 17.60 12.89 22.10
CA LYS A 185 18.48 13.94 22.64
C LYS A 185 18.56 14.02 24.17
N GLU A 186 17.58 13.47 24.88
CA GLU A 186 17.46 13.63 26.34
C GLU A 186 17.76 12.35 27.14
N ASP A 187 17.80 11.19 26.51
CA ASP A 187 18.01 9.91 27.18
C ASP A 187 19.41 9.37 26.92
N SER A 188 20.33 9.52 27.85
CA SER A 188 21.62 8.82 27.82
C SER A 188 21.48 7.29 28.03
N ASN A 189 20.33 6.81 28.43
CA ASN A 189 20.05 5.41 28.71
C ASN A 189 18.94 4.89 27.78
N TYR A 190 19.32 4.43 26.59
CA TYR A 190 18.38 3.88 25.62
C TYR A 190 17.86 2.52 26.09
N ASP A 191 16.55 2.41 26.27
CA ASP A 191 15.89 1.12 26.52
C ASP A 191 15.47 0.49 25.20
N LEU A 192 16.16 -0.58 24.80
CA LEU A 192 15.89 -1.32 23.57
C LEU A 192 14.51 -2.01 23.58
N ASN A 193 13.95 -2.28 24.76
CA ASN A 193 12.61 -2.87 24.93
C ASN A 193 11.49 -1.84 24.88
N LYS A 194 11.81 -0.55 24.87
CA LYS A 194 10.83 0.52 24.78
C LYS A 194 10.00 0.36 23.49
N VAL A 195 8.68 0.27 23.67
CA VAL A 195 7.74 0.22 22.52
C VAL A 195 7.67 1.58 21.84
N ILE A 196 7.91 1.59 20.57
CA ILE A 196 7.86 2.78 19.70
C ILE A 196 6.80 2.62 18.60
N SER A 197 6.41 3.72 18.01
CA SER A 197 5.47 3.75 16.89
C SER A 197 5.63 5.04 16.09
N ASN A 198 5.02 5.13 14.92
CA ASN A 198 4.97 6.36 14.13
C ASN A 198 4.37 7.57 14.89
N LYS A 199 3.55 7.31 15.92
CA LYS A 199 2.92 8.37 16.74
C LYS A 199 3.82 8.85 17.89
N SER A 200 4.78 8.04 18.32
CA SER A 200 5.66 8.35 19.47
C SER A 200 6.99 8.97 19.05
N LEU A 201 7.29 9.05 17.77
CA LEU A 201 8.56 9.51 17.24
C LEU A 201 8.38 10.72 16.32
N SER A 202 9.35 11.62 16.32
CA SER A 202 9.45 12.65 15.28
C SER A 202 9.90 12.06 13.93
N SER A 203 9.63 12.75 12.83
CA SER A 203 10.09 12.32 11.49
C SER A 203 11.60 12.11 11.42
N GLY A 204 12.38 13.00 12.07
CA GLY A 204 13.84 12.86 12.13
C GLY A 204 14.28 11.63 12.93
N GLN A 205 13.62 11.31 14.04
CA GLN A 205 13.90 10.08 14.80
C GLN A 205 13.58 8.83 14.00
N MET A 206 12.44 8.81 13.30
CA MET A 206 12.08 7.70 12.42
C MET A 206 13.11 7.48 11.31
N GLN A 207 13.60 8.57 10.69
CA GLN A 207 14.64 8.48 9.66
C GLN A 207 15.96 7.93 10.21
N LYS A 208 16.37 8.37 11.40
CA LYS A 208 17.59 7.88 12.06
C LYS A 208 17.51 6.39 12.40
N ILE A 209 16.35 5.93 12.91
CA ILE A 209 16.12 4.50 13.19
C ILE A 209 16.12 3.68 11.90
N ALA A 210 15.48 4.17 10.83
CA ALA A 210 15.47 3.48 9.55
C ALA A 210 16.85 3.46 8.84
N PHE A 211 17.77 4.33 9.24
CA PHE A 211 19.15 4.37 8.74
C PHE A 211 20.04 3.31 9.39
N MET A 212 19.67 2.81 10.55
CA MET A 212 20.42 1.78 11.30
C MET A 212 20.27 0.40 10.69
#